data_f1282c58520cd6835f78620ade2d185a
#
_entry.id   f1282c58520cd6835f78620ade2d185a
#
_cell.length_a   1.000
_cell.length_b   1.000
_cell.length_c   1.000
_cell.angle_alpha   90.00
_cell.angle_beta   90.00
_cell.angle_gamma   90.00
#
_symmetry.space_group_name_H-M   'P 1'
#
loop_
_entity.id
_entity.type
_entity.pdbx_description
1 polymer ?
#
loop_
_entity_poly.entity_id
_entity_poly.type
_entity_poly.pdbx_seq_one_letter_code
_entity_poly.pdbx_strand_id
1 'polypeptide(L)'
;MIKTLSKIYQFSGKMQGTMKKAILFSVLHSLFDMMSFGALAMVFSCLTDGFTTSMIWMIFGITLASMLLKIYCSYISDFGKVQIGYFMCAEKRIHIGDRMKYMPMGYFNDHNLGNLTSVVTTTMGDIENNASMVLTNILGGYIHAAIITIVMLCIDWRIGLTILCGILLFTWCIGRLQKKSETVSPQRQQAQEALVSNVLEYVQGMLIVKSFNLGQNSNSKMRQAILDSKDKNLKLERTFVPYNMLQQIILYGTSILVIVEGLYFYLNGTMALSICLLMTVASFMLFSQLQSAGNTSALLRLLDVSIDKVNEIDKTPVMDEHGKPVKPENYNIVFDDVSFSYGEHQVLDHVSLTIPERTVTAIVGPSGAGKSTLCNLIARFWDVDGGKITIGGVDVRDYTLDSLLTNISEVFQKVYLFADTIENNIKFGNPAASHEEVVKAAQKACCHEFIMSLPDGYGTVIGEGGATLSGGEKQRISIARAILKDAPIIILDEATSSVDPENENLLMGAIAELTKNKTVIMIAHRLKTVRNADQIFVLSGGHIVQTGKHEDLIRQPGIYADFIGIRKKAIGWKLK
;
A
#
# COMPACT_ATOMS: atom_id res chain seq x y z
N MET A 1 -20.30 -14.75 5.07
CA MET A 1 -20.36 -13.94 6.30
C MET A 1 -19.33 -14.40 7.35
N ILE A 2 -19.45 -15.63 7.92
CA ILE A 2 -18.49 -16.13 8.94
C ILE A 2 -17.05 -16.13 8.41
N LYS A 3 -16.83 -16.55 7.16
CA LYS A 3 -15.51 -16.54 6.52
C LYS A 3 -14.91 -15.13 6.46
N THR A 4 -15.69 -14.12 6.09
CA THR A 4 -15.23 -12.72 6.02
C THR A 4 -14.96 -12.14 7.41
N LEU A 5 -15.81 -12.42 8.40
CA LEU A 5 -15.54 -12.03 9.79
C LEU A 5 -14.27 -12.68 10.34
N SER A 6 -14.01 -13.96 9.98
CA SER A 6 -12.75 -14.63 10.30
C SER A 6 -11.54 -13.97 9.65
N LYS A 7 -11.66 -13.51 8.39
CA LYS A 7 -10.60 -12.73 7.73
C LYS A 7 -10.33 -11.40 8.45
N ILE A 8 -11.39 -10.67 8.83
CA ILE A 8 -11.25 -9.42 9.61
C ILE A 8 -10.54 -9.71 10.94
N TYR A 9 -10.90 -10.82 11.61
CA TYR A 9 -10.26 -11.23 12.85
C TYR A 9 -8.78 -11.57 12.65
N GLN A 10 -8.40 -12.28 11.58
CA GLN A 10 -7.01 -12.55 11.24
C GLN A 10 -6.25 -11.27 10.88
N PHE A 11 -6.88 -10.40 10.08
CA PHE A 11 -6.31 -9.12 9.67
C PHE A 11 -6.08 -8.16 10.84
N SER A 12 -6.85 -8.29 11.93
CA SER A 12 -6.71 -7.45 13.13
C SER A 12 -5.41 -7.68 13.93
N GLY A 13 -4.63 -8.73 13.63
CA GLY A 13 -3.28 -8.95 14.18
C GLY A 13 -3.21 -8.82 15.69
N LYS A 14 -2.41 -7.87 16.18
CA LYS A 14 -2.22 -7.59 17.62
C LYS A 14 -3.49 -7.13 18.34
N MET A 15 -4.50 -6.64 17.61
CA MET A 15 -5.74 -6.12 18.19
C MET A 15 -6.81 -7.21 18.46
N GLN A 16 -6.50 -8.50 18.25
CA GLN A 16 -7.44 -9.60 18.52
C GLN A 16 -7.96 -9.61 19.96
N GLY A 17 -7.14 -9.22 20.94
CA GLY A 17 -7.56 -9.09 22.33
C GLY A 17 -8.64 -8.01 22.54
N THR A 18 -8.46 -6.86 21.91
CA THR A 18 -9.44 -5.76 21.90
C THR A 18 -10.74 -6.19 21.22
N MET A 19 -10.65 -6.95 20.12
CA MET A 19 -11.82 -7.48 19.41
C MET A 19 -12.63 -8.44 20.28
N LYS A 20 -12.00 -9.37 21.00
CA LYS A 20 -12.68 -10.26 21.96
C LYS A 20 -13.39 -9.47 23.06
N LYS A 21 -12.75 -8.43 23.62
CA LYS A 21 -13.38 -7.54 24.60
C LYS A 21 -14.58 -6.80 24.00
N ALA A 22 -14.45 -6.22 22.81
CA ALA A 22 -15.54 -5.52 22.15
C ALA A 22 -16.76 -6.43 21.90
N ILE A 23 -16.52 -7.69 21.50
CA ILE A 23 -17.58 -8.70 21.32
C ILE A 23 -18.25 -9.01 22.67
N LEU A 24 -17.47 -9.25 23.74
CA LEU A 24 -18.02 -9.52 25.07
C LEU A 24 -18.92 -8.37 25.54
N PHE A 25 -18.44 -7.13 25.41
CA PHE A 25 -19.24 -5.95 25.79
C PHE A 25 -20.45 -5.72 24.88
N SER A 26 -20.42 -6.16 23.61
CA SER A 26 -21.58 -6.20 22.72
C SER A 26 -22.66 -7.18 23.23
N VAL A 27 -22.24 -8.35 23.74
CA VAL A 27 -23.15 -9.32 24.37
C VAL A 27 -23.77 -8.73 25.64
N LEU A 28 -22.95 -8.15 26.52
CA LEU A 28 -23.43 -7.49 27.75
C LEU A 28 -24.39 -6.33 27.46
N HIS A 29 -24.07 -5.51 26.45
CA HIS A 29 -24.96 -4.43 25.98
C HIS A 29 -26.34 -4.98 25.60
N SER A 30 -26.39 -6.07 24.82
CA SER A 30 -27.64 -6.68 24.41
C SER A 30 -28.40 -7.34 25.58
N LEU A 31 -27.72 -7.90 26.57
CA LEU A 31 -28.33 -8.43 27.79
C LEU A 31 -28.94 -7.31 28.64
N PHE A 32 -28.23 -6.19 28.82
CA PHE A 32 -28.78 -5.05 29.55
C PHE A 32 -29.93 -4.36 28.81
N ASP A 33 -29.94 -4.41 27.46
CA ASP A 33 -31.08 -3.93 26.68
C ASP A 33 -32.35 -4.76 27.00
N MET A 34 -32.21 -6.08 27.21
CA MET A 34 -33.33 -6.94 27.60
C MET A 34 -33.89 -6.64 29.01
N MET A 35 -33.10 -6.02 29.91
CA MET A 35 -33.65 -5.54 31.19
C MET A 35 -34.70 -4.44 30.98
N SER A 36 -34.57 -3.61 29.95
CA SER A 36 -35.60 -2.61 29.60
C SER A 36 -36.90 -3.26 29.15
N PHE A 37 -36.84 -4.40 28.45
CA PHE A 37 -38.03 -5.20 28.13
C PHE A 37 -38.67 -5.82 29.38
N GLY A 38 -37.85 -6.24 30.36
CA GLY A 38 -38.33 -6.70 31.66
C GLY A 38 -39.06 -5.60 32.42
N ALA A 39 -38.52 -4.36 32.44
CA ALA A 39 -39.20 -3.20 33.04
C ALA A 39 -40.53 -2.90 32.33
N LEU A 40 -40.58 -2.99 30.98
CA LEU A 40 -41.79 -2.81 30.18
C LEU A 40 -42.84 -3.88 30.48
N ALA A 41 -42.42 -5.12 30.64
CA ALA A 41 -43.30 -6.21 31.06
C ALA A 41 -43.96 -5.95 32.42
N MET A 42 -43.16 -5.44 33.37
CA MET A 42 -43.67 -5.00 34.70
C MET A 42 -44.70 -3.87 34.57
N VAL A 43 -44.48 -2.89 33.69
CA VAL A 43 -45.44 -1.79 33.44
C VAL A 43 -46.77 -2.38 32.94
N PHE A 44 -46.72 -3.30 31.95
CA PHE A 44 -47.97 -3.90 31.42
C PHE A 44 -48.65 -4.80 32.41
N SER A 45 -47.95 -5.51 33.28
CA SER A 45 -48.55 -6.27 34.37
C SER A 45 -49.21 -5.33 35.39
N CYS A 46 -48.57 -4.25 35.77
CA CYS A 46 -49.14 -3.25 36.69
C CYS A 46 -50.36 -2.54 36.08
N LEU A 47 -50.46 -2.35 34.78
CA LEU A 47 -51.64 -1.80 34.11
C LEU A 47 -52.88 -2.76 34.22
N THR A 48 -52.66 -4.06 34.31
CA THR A 48 -53.74 -5.06 34.47
C THR A 48 -54.07 -5.29 35.94
N ASP A 49 -53.06 -5.29 36.82
CA ASP A 49 -53.21 -5.73 38.22
C ASP A 49 -53.23 -4.56 39.22
N GLY A 50 -52.96 -3.32 38.79
CA GLY A 50 -52.90 -2.09 39.59
C GLY A 50 -51.48 -1.70 40.01
N PHE A 51 -51.25 -0.39 40.19
CA PHE A 51 -49.93 0.17 40.56
C PHE A 51 -49.83 0.37 42.08
N THR A 52 -48.65 -0.01 42.61
CA THR A 52 -48.25 0.45 43.96
C THR A 52 -47.06 1.40 43.81
N THR A 53 -46.93 2.36 44.78
CA THR A 53 -45.82 3.33 44.77
C THR A 53 -44.44 2.65 44.77
N SER A 54 -44.29 1.52 45.44
CA SER A 54 -43.08 0.70 45.47
C SER A 54 -42.70 0.16 44.09
N MET A 55 -43.69 -0.32 43.30
CA MET A 55 -43.47 -0.79 41.94
C MET A 55 -42.97 0.29 40.98
N ILE A 56 -43.47 1.53 41.13
CA ILE A 56 -43.04 2.64 40.30
C ILE A 56 -41.55 2.90 40.51
N TRP A 57 -41.09 2.97 41.78
CA TRP A 57 -39.66 3.16 42.06
C TRP A 57 -38.79 2.01 41.64
N MET A 58 -39.28 0.77 41.73
CA MET A 58 -38.57 -0.42 41.24
C MET A 58 -38.42 -0.40 39.72
N ILE A 59 -39.49 -0.12 38.96
CA ILE A 59 -39.45 0.02 37.50
C ILE A 59 -38.48 1.14 37.09
N PHE A 60 -38.55 2.30 37.77
CA PHE A 60 -37.62 3.42 37.55
C PHE A 60 -36.16 2.99 37.78
N GLY A 61 -35.89 2.33 38.91
CA GLY A 61 -34.55 1.85 39.25
C GLY A 61 -33.98 0.86 38.23
N ILE A 62 -34.79 -0.13 37.80
CA ILE A 62 -34.39 -1.13 36.78
C ILE A 62 -34.11 -0.44 35.44
N THR A 63 -34.98 0.47 35.00
CA THR A 63 -34.81 1.18 33.72
C THR A 63 -33.58 2.07 33.77
N LEU A 64 -33.35 2.82 34.85
CA LEU A 64 -32.17 3.66 35.01
C LEU A 64 -30.87 2.83 35.02
N ALA A 65 -30.84 1.73 35.78
CA ALA A 65 -29.70 0.83 35.85
C ALA A 65 -29.41 0.21 34.48
N SER A 66 -30.45 -0.29 33.79
CA SER A 66 -30.34 -0.83 32.41
C SER A 66 -29.73 0.22 31.47
N MET A 67 -30.23 1.45 31.49
CA MET A 67 -29.74 2.53 30.63
C MET A 67 -28.27 2.86 30.89
N LEU A 68 -27.86 3.01 32.16
CA LEU A 68 -26.46 3.31 32.50
C LEU A 68 -25.50 2.18 32.11
N LEU A 69 -25.86 0.92 32.41
CA LEU A 69 -25.06 -0.25 32.06
C LEU A 69 -24.96 -0.43 30.55
N LYS A 70 -26.06 -0.23 29.83
CA LYS A 70 -26.11 -0.28 28.38
C LYS A 70 -25.19 0.75 27.73
N ILE A 71 -25.25 2.03 28.19
CA ILE A 71 -24.39 3.11 27.69
C ILE A 71 -22.92 2.76 27.94
N TYR A 72 -22.59 2.31 29.14
CA TYR A 72 -21.22 1.92 29.49
C TYR A 72 -20.68 0.79 28.60
N CYS A 73 -21.49 -0.26 28.40
CA CYS A 73 -21.11 -1.40 27.55
C CYS A 73 -21.00 -1.01 26.07
N SER A 74 -21.92 -0.17 25.57
CA SER A 74 -21.86 0.37 24.20
C SER A 74 -20.58 1.16 23.98
N TYR A 75 -20.25 2.07 24.91
CA TYR A 75 -19.02 2.87 24.81
C TYR A 75 -17.77 2.01 24.66
N ILE A 76 -17.58 1.01 25.53
CA ILE A 76 -16.40 0.12 25.45
C ILE A 76 -16.42 -0.71 24.16
N SER A 77 -17.58 -1.25 23.80
CA SER A 77 -17.73 -2.09 22.61
C SER A 77 -17.44 -1.30 21.33
N ASP A 78 -18.09 -0.16 21.16
CA ASP A 78 -18.03 0.62 19.91
C ASP A 78 -16.69 1.31 19.76
N PHE A 79 -16.14 1.86 20.86
CA PHE A 79 -14.78 2.41 20.87
C PHE A 79 -13.73 1.34 20.52
N GLY A 80 -13.86 0.13 21.08
CA GLY A 80 -12.99 -1.00 20.74
C GLY A 80 -13.04 -1.37 19.25
N LYS A 81 -14.25 -1.41 18.64
CA LYS A 81 -14.44 -1.70 17.23
C LYS A 81 -13.84 -0.62 16.32
N VAL A 82 -13.99 0.65 16.69
CA VAL A 82 -13.37 1.79 15.98
C VAL A 82 -11.85 1.69 16.05
N GLN A 83 -11.30 1.47 17.26
CA GLN A 83 -9.86 1.30 17.45
C GLN A 83 -9.29 0.21 16.55
N ILE A 84 -9.95 -0.95 16.45
CA ILE A 84 -9.51 -2.07 15.61
C ILE A 84 -9.37 -1.62 14.16
N GLY A 85 -10.35 -0.92 13.60
CA GLY A 85 -10.32 -0.44 12.20
C GLY A 85 -9.08 0.42 11.92
N TYR A 86 -8.82 1.42 12.73
CA TYR A 86 -7.69 2.34 12.54
C TYR A 86 -6.33 1.68 12.79
N PHE A 87 -6.18 0.96 13.89
CA PHE A 87 -4.88 0.36 14.24
C PHE A 87 -4.46 -0.74 13.28
N MET A 88 -5.37 -1.64 12.87
CA MET A 88 -5.01 -2.69 11.92
C MET A 88 -4.59 -2.14 10.56
N CYS A 89 -5.23 -1.06 10.09
CA CYS A 89 -4.86 -0.42 8.84
C CYS A 89 -3.52 0.33 8.95
N ALA A 90 -3.28 1.04 10.07
CA ALA A 90 -2.01 1.71 10.31
C ALA A 90 -0.85 0.70 10.38
N GLU A 91 -0.98 -0.38 11.15
CA GLU A 91 0.04 -1.43 11.26
C GLU A 91 0.31 -2.08 9.89
N LYS A 92 -0.75 -2.32 9.12
CA LYS A 92 -0.61 -2.91 7.79
C LYS A 92 0.06 -1.98 6.78
N ARG A 93 -0.26 -0.66 6.81
CA ARG A 93 0.43 0.34 5.97
C ARG A 93 1.93 0.40 6.28
N ILE A 94 2.30 0.39 7.57
CA ILE A 94 3.71 0.35 8.00
C ILE A 94 4.37 -0.93 7.47
N HIS A 95 3.73 -2.09 7.67
CA HIS A 95 4.26 -3.37 7.19
C HIS A 95 4.48 -3.39 5.67
N ILE A 96 3.52 -2.86 4.88
CA ILE A 96 3.68 -2.73 3.43
C ILE A 96 4.84 -1.80 3.09
N GLY A 97 4.94 -0.65 3.78
CA GLY A 97 6.04 0.31 3.59
C GLY A 97 7.41 -0.33 3.84
N ASP A 98 7.56 -1.05 4.95
CA ASP A 98 8.81 -1.75 5.28
C ASP A 98 9.13 -2.86 4.25
N ARG A 99 8.11 -3.57 3.77
CA ARG A 99 8.27 -4.64 2.79
C ARG A 99 8.65 -4.14 1.40
N MET A 100 8.20 -2.93 1.00
CA MET A 100 8.54 -2.34 -0.30
C MET A 100 10.04 -2.24 -0.54
N LYS A 101 10.82 -1.98 0.50
CA LYS A 101 12.29 -1.91 0.43
C LYS A 101 12.93 -3.21 -0.10
N TYR A 102 12.29 -4.34 0.14
CA TYR A 102 12.81 -5.67 -0.19
C TYR A 102 12.19 -6.29 -1.44
N MET A 103 11.25 -5.60 -2.08
CA MET A 103 10.65 -6.03 -3.34
C MET A 103 11.59 -5.75 -4.52
N PRO A 104 11.60 -6.62 -5.57
CA PRO A 104 12.40 -6.36 -6.76
C PRO A 104 11.92 -5.08 -7.47
N MET A 105 12.85 -4.32 -8.05
CA MET A 105 12.51 -3.06 -8.75
C MET A 105 11.54 -3.28 -9.92
N GLY A 106 11.51 -4.46 -10.53
CA GLY A 106 10.54 -4.81 -11.56
C GLY A 106 9.07 -4.78 -11.09
N TYR A 107 8.84 -4.82 -9.78
CA TYR A 107 7.50 -4.64 -9.20
C TYR A 107 7.00 -3.19 -9.33
N PHE A 108 7.90 -2.21 -9.31
CA PHE A 108 7.57 -0.77 -9.33
C PHE A 108 7.43 -0.22 -10.76
N ASN A 109 6.84 -0.99 -11.67
CA ASN A 109 6.44 -0.48 -12.99
C ASN A 109 5.17 0.40 -12.87
N ASP A 110 4.88 1.17 -13.91
CA ASP A 110 3.77 2.14 -13.91
C ASP A 110 2.42 1.50 -13.54
N HIS A 111 2.17 0.28 -14.00
CA HIS A 111 0.93 -0.45 -13.71
C HIS A 111 0.83 -0.81 -12.22
N ASN A 112 1.88 -1.38 -11.66
CA ASN A 112 1.91 -1.79 -10.26
C ASN A 112 1.98 -0.59 -9.30
N LEU A 113 2.62 0.51 -9.70
CA LEU A 113 2.69 1.73 -8.89
C LEU A 113 1.29 2.32 -8.66
N GLY A 114 0.47 2.41 -9.72
CA GLY A 114 -0.93 2.86 -9.61
C GLY A 114 -1.76 1.94 -8.71
N ASN A 115 -1.60 0.62 -8.86
CA ASN A 115 -2.26 -0.38 -8.02
C ASN A 115 -1.82 -0.28 -6.55
N LEU A 116 -0.52 -0.21 -6.28
CA LEU A 116 0.05 -0.08 -4.94
C LEU A 116 -0.44 1.19 -4.24
N THR A 117 -0.43 2.33 -4.94
CA THR A 117 -0.95 3.60 -4.44
C THR A 117 -2.43 3.48 -4.10
N SER A 118 -3.24 2.90 -5.00
CA SER A 118 -4.68 2.68 -4.76
C SER A 118 -4.92 1.77 -3.54
N VAL A 119 -4.11 0.72 -3.36
CA VAL A 119 -4.25 -0.18 -2.21
C VAL A 119 -3.91 0.51 -0.90
N VAL A 120 -2.77 1.19 -0.81
CA VAL A 120 -2.29 1.84 0.43
C VAL A 120 -3.16 3.02 0.83
N THR A 121 -3.75 3.75 -0.12
CA THR A 121 -4.59 4.92 0.14
C THR A 121 -6.08 4.55 0.16
N THR A 122 -6.66 4.23 -0.99
CA THR A 122 -8.11 4.06 -1.17
C THR A 122 -8.63 2.77 -0.55
N THR A 123 -8.03 1.63 -0.91
CA THR A 123 -8.51 0.31 -0.43
C THR A 123 -8.35 0.17 1.09
N MET A 124 -7.22 0.61 1.63
CA MET A 124 -7.01 0.64 3.08
C MET A 124 -7.92 1.65 3.77
N GLY A 125 -8.19 2.82 3.15
CA GLY A 125 -9.18 3.79 3.65
C GLY A 125 -10.59 3.20 3.69
N ASP A 126 -10.99 2.44 2.69
CA ASP A 126 -12.27 1.72 2.67
C ASP A 126 -12.36 0.70 3.81
N ILE A 127 -11.29 -0.05 4.09
CA ILE A 127 -11.24 -0.99 5.22
C ILE A 127 -11.34 -0.22 6.54
N GLU A 128 -10.56 0.83 6.71
CA GLU A 128 -10.49 1.67 7.92
C GLU A 128 -11.86 2.24 8.29
N ASN A 129 -12.57 2.81 7.32
CA ASN A 129 -13.87 3.45 7.54
C ASN A 129 -15.01 2.44 7.71
N ASN A 130 -14.99 1.33 6.95
CA ASN A 130 -16.13 0.41 6.92
C ASN A 130 -16.00 -0.78 7.89
N ALA A 131 -14.78 -1.16 8.32
CA ALA A 131 -14.60 -2.31 9.21
C ALA A 131 -15.33 -2.12 10.55
N SER A 132 -15.22 -0.93 11.15
CA SER A 132 -15.93 -0.61 12.41
C SER A 132 -17.45 -0.72 12.23
N MET A 133 -18.00 -0.15 11.16
CA MET A 133 -19.42 -0.16 10.87
C MET A 133 -19.96 -1.59 10.62
N VAL A 134 -19.19 -2.41 9.88
CA VAL A 134 -19.50 -3.82 9.64
C VAL A 134 -19.49 -4.62 10.95
N LEU A 135 -18.48 -4.44 11.79
CA LEU A 135 -18.39 -5.11 13.08
C LEU A 135 -19.53 -4.68 14.02
N THR A 136 -19.87 -3.40 14.06
CA THR A 136 -20.96 -2.89 14.92
C THR A 136 -22.32 -3.39 14.43
N ASN A 137 -22.65 -3.20 13.17
CA ASN A 137 -23.99 -3.48 12.67
C ASN A 137 -24.23 -4.97 12.44
N ILE A 138 -23.28 -5.69 11.83
CA ILE A 138 -23.50 -7.10 11.51
C ILE A 138 -23.34 -7.96 12.76
N LEU A 139 -22.15 -7.88 13.40
CA LEU A 139 -21.90 -8.71 14.58
C LEU A 139 -22.85 -8.35 15.74
N GLY A 140 -23.00 -7.05 16.02
CA GLY A 140 -23.91 -6.55 17.04
C GLY A 140 -25.37 -6.92 16.75
N GLY A 141 -25.81 -6.75 15.49
CA GLY A 141 -27.17 -7.10 15.07
C GLY A 141 -27.51 -8.57 15.23
N TYR A 142 -26.62 -9.49 14.87
CA TYR A 142 -26.83 -10.93 15.07
C TYR A 142 -26.75 -11.35 16.54
N ILE A 143 -25.84 -10.76 17.34
CA ILE A 143 -25.80 -11.00 18.80
C ILE A 143 -27.10 -10.57 19.45
N HIS A 144 -27.58 -9.38 19.15
CA HIS A 144 -28.84 -8.84 19.67
C HIS A 144 -30.02 -9.73 19.25
N ALA A 145 -30.12 -10.10 17.97
CA ALA A 145 -31.18 -10.96 17.46
C ALA A 145 -31.16 -12.34 18.13
N ALA A 146 -30.02 -12.93 18.40
CA ALA A 146 -29.92 -14.21 19.12
C ALA A 146 -30.42 -14.10 20.56
N ILE A 147 -29.98 -13.07 21.30
CA ILE A 147 -30.35 -12.86 22.71
C ILE A 147 -31.86 -12.60 22.82
N ILE A 148 -32.41 -11.72 21.99
CA ILE A 148 -33.83 -11.40 22.03
C ILE A 148 -34.68 -12.62 21.66
N THR A 149 -34.26 -13.43 20.68
CA THR A 149 -34.95 -14.66 20.31
C THR A 149 -35.01 -15.66 21.48
N ILE A 150 -33.88 -15.80 22.22
CA ILE A 150 -33.85 -16.67 23.41
C ILE A 150 -34.82 -16.16 24.49
N VAL A 151 -34.82 -14.85 24.76
CA VAL A 151 -35.72 -14.24 25.73
C VAL A 151 -37.19 -14.44 25.32
N MET A 152 -37.52 -14.24 24.04
CA MET A 152 -38.88 -14.41 23.54
C MET A 152 -39.32 -15.88 23.56
N LEU A 153 -38.45 -16.85 23.29
CA LEU A 153 -38.71 -18.27 23.45
C LEU A 153 -39.00 -18.65 24.92
N CYS A 154 -38.36 -18.00 25.88
CA CYS A 154 -38.62 -18.21 27.30
C CYS A 154 -39.97 -17.63 27.75
N ILE A 155 -40.44 -16.52 27.13
CA ILE A 155 -41.71 -15.89 27.46
C ILE A 155 -42.90 -16.68 26.82
N ASP A 156 -42.85 -16.90 25.51
CA ASP A 156 -43.78 -17.74 24.77
C ASP A 156 -43.08 -18.43 23.59
N TRP A 157 -42.92 -19.75 23.68
CA TRP A 157 -42.17 -20.52 22.70
C TRP A 157 -42.80 -20.47 21.29
N ARG A 158 -44.09 -20.25 21.15
CA ARG A 158 -44.83 -20.18 19.87
C ARG A 158 -44.40 -18.94 19.10
N ILE A 159 -44.49 -17.80 19.74
CA ILE A 159 -44.04 -16.51 19.15
C ILE A 159 -42.52 -16.49 18.94
N GLY A 160 -41.76 -17.05 19.90
CA GLY A 160 -40.32 -17.20 19.73
C GLY A 160 -39.91 -18.01 18.51
N LEU A 161 -40.69 -19.06 18.16
CA LEU A 161 -40.48 -19.87 16.95
C LEU A 161 -40.72 -19.04 15.66
N THR A 162 -41.81 -18.23 15.65
CA THR A 162 -42.10 -17.32 14.51
C THR A 162 -40.98 -16.33 14.29
N ILE A 163 -40.44 -15.72 15.37
CA ILE A 163 -39.28 -14.83 15.31
C ILE A 163 -38.05 -15.58 14.75
N LEU A 164 -37.76 -16.77 15.24
CA LEU A 164 -36.65 -17.60 14.76
C LEU A 164 -36.77 -17.90 13.27
N CYS A 165 -37.96 -18.29 12.79
CA CYS A 165 -38.23 -18.51 11.36
C CYS A 165 -37.95 -17.24 10.53
N GLY A 166 -38.41 -16.07 11.02
CA GLY A 166 -38.15 -14.79 10.37
C GLY A 166 -36.65 -14.47 10.24
N ILE A 167 -35.88 -14.71 11.31
CA ILE A 167 -34.41 -14.50 11.31
C ILE A 167 -33.71 -15.48 10.36
N LEU A 168 -34.15 -16.74 10.29
CA LEU A 168 -33.60 -17.72 9.36
C LEU A 168 -33.88 -17.35 7.89
N LEU A 169 -35.10 -16.88 7.57
CA LEU A 169 -35.45 -16.39 6.24
C LEU A 169 -34.65 -15.15 5.87
N PHE A 170 -34.46 -14.21 6.80
CA PHE A 170 -33.63 -13.04 6.63
C PHE A 170 -32.18 -13.42 6.34
N THR A 171 -31.60 -14.33 7.12
CA THR A 171 -30.23 -14.81 6.95
C THR A 171 -30.05 -15.54 5.61
N TRP A 172 -31.04 -16.31 5.20
CA TRP A 172 -31.04 -16.94 3.87
C TRP A 172 -31.04 -15.90 2.74
N CYS A 173 -31.83 -14.84 2.88
CA CYS A 173 -31.86 -13.74 1.90
C CYS A 173 -30.51 -13.05 1.80
N ILE A 174 -29.83 -12.76 2.92
CA ILE A 174 -28.46 -12.23 2.93
C ILE A 174 -27.49 -13.18 2.23
N GLY A 175 -27.58 -14.48 2.49
CA GLY A 175 -26.73 -15.47 1.83
C GLY A 175 -26.88 -15.47 0.31
N ARG A 176 -28.12 -15.29 -0.20
CA ARG A 176 -28.39 -15.15 -1.63
C ARG A 176 -27.81 -13.84 -2.20
N LEU A 177 -27.95 -12.74 -1.48
CA LEU A 177 -27.36 -11.46 -1.84
C LEU A 177 -25.83 -11.55 -1.94
N GLN A 178 -25.16 -12.12 -0.93
CA GLN A 178 -23.72 -12.30 -0.92
C GLN A 178 -23.22 -13.09 -2.14
N LYS A 179 -23.90 -14.19 -2.46
CA LYS A 179 -23.57 -15.01 -3.63
C LYS A 179 -23.70 -14.24 -4.95
N LYS A 180 -24.72 -13.38 -5.08
CA LYS A 180 -24.90 -12.53 -6.26
C LYS A 180 -23.85 -11.43 -6.33
N SER A 181 -23.45 -10.90 -5.18
CA SER A 181 -22.40 -9.87 -5.04
C SER A 181 -21.02 -10.36 -5.47
N GLU A 182 -20.73 -11.68 -5.39
CA GLU A 182 -19.43 -12.26 -5.79
C GLU A 182 -19.05 -11.95 -7.24
N THR A 183 -20.03 -11.76 -8.11
CA THR A 183 -19.80 -11.44 -9.53
C THR A 183 -19.77 -9.94 -9.84
N VAL A 184 -20.47 -9.12 -9.04
CA VAL A 184 -20.66 -7.69 -9.33
C VAL A 184 -19.62 -6.83 -8.63
N SER A 185 -19.26 -7.15 -7.38
CA SER A 185 -18.31 -6.36 -6.60
C SER A 185 -16.90 -6.28 -7.20
N PRO A 186 -16.30 -7.36 -7.74
CA PRO A 186 -15.00 -7.28 -8.42
C PRO A 186 -15.03 -6.39 -9.66
N GLN A 187 -16.13 -6.42 -10.45
CA GLN A 187 -16.28 -5.56 -11.63
C GLN A 187 -16.30 -4.07 -11.25
N ARG A 188 -16.98 -3.71 -10.17
CA ARG A 188 -16.97 -2.34 -9.64
C ARG A 188 -15.57 -1.94 -9.19
N GLN A 189 -14.86 -2.84 -8.50
CA GLN A 189 -13.52 -2.56 -8.00
C GLN A 189 -12.53 -2.32 -9.16
N GLN A 190 -12.53 -3.18 -10.18
CA GLN A 190 -11.71 -3.02 -11.39
C GLN A 190 -12.00 -1.70 -12.12
N ALA A 191 -13.28 -1.33 -12.25
CA ALA A 191 -13.65 -0.06 -12.87
C ALA A 191 -13.16 1.15 -12.06
N GLN A 192 -13.16 1.06 -10.73
CA GLN A 192 -12.62 2.10 -9.85
C GLN A 192 -11.09 2.24 -10.00
N GLU A 193 -10.37 1.14 -10.11
CA GLU A 193 -8.92 1.13 -10.33
C GLU A 193 -8.56 1.72 -11.69
N ALA A 194 -9.27 1.30 -12.73
CA ALA A 194 -9.10 1.86 -14.08
C ALA A 194 -9.37 3.37 -14.09
N LEU A 195 -10.38 3.84 -13.35
CA LEU A 195 -10.66 5.26 -13.20
C LEU A 195 -9.48 6.02 -12.57
N VAL A 196 -8.95 5.53 -11.44
CA VAL A 196 -7.81 6.15 -10.76
C VAL A 196 -6.59 6.20 -11.68
N SER A 197 -6.26 5.09 -12.34
CA SER A 197 -5.13 4.98 -13.27
C SER A 197 -5.24 5.98 -14.44
N ASN A 198 -6.41 6.04 -15.09
CA ASN A 198 -6.63 6.97 -16.22
C ASN A 198 -6.62 8.44 -15.79
N VAL A 199 -7.09 8.76 -14.59
CA VAL A 199 -7.00 10.13 -14.04
C VAL A 199 -5.55 10.50 -13.77
N LEU A 200 -4.76 9.61 -13.17
CA LEU A 200 -3.32 9.85 -12.93
C LEU A 200 -2.57 10.05 -14.25
N GLU A 201 -2.77 9.17 -15.24
CA GLU A 201 -2.17 9.30 -16.58
C GLU A 201 -2.49 10.67 -17.20
N TYR A 202 -3.75 11.09 -17.13
CA TYR A 202 -4.18 12.37 -17.67
C TYR A 202 -3.55 13.57 -16.97
N VAL A 203 -3.46 13.53 -15.62
CA VAL A 203 -2.83 14.61 -14.82
C VAL A 203 -1.33 14.67 -15.08
N GLN A 204 -0.63 13.53 -15.15
CA GLN A 204 0.80 13.47 -15.47
C GLN A 204 1.09 13.99 -16.89
N GLY A 205 0.20 13.68 -17.84
CA GLY A 205 0.29 14.15 -19.22
C GLY A 205 -0.22 15.59 -19.45
N MET A 206 -0.63 16.33 -18.42
CA MET A 206 -1.30 17.63 -18.55
C MET A 206 -0.47 18.69 -19.31
N LEU A 207 0.86 18.65 -19.14
CA LEU A 207 1.76 19.53 -19.87
C LEU A 207 1.63 19.33 -21.39
N ILE A 208 1.56 18.07 -21.83
CA ILE A 208 1.41 17.71 -23.26
C ILE A 208 0.02 18.12 -23.73
N VAL A 209 -1.03 17.83 -22.95
CA VAL A 209 -2.41 18.21 -23.27
C VAL A 209 -2.54 19.73 -23.51
N LYS A 210 -1.92 20.53 -22.64
CA LYS A 210 -1.91 21.99 -22.77
C LYS A 210 -1.03 22.47 -23.93
N SER A 211 0.17 21.92 -24.10
CA SER A 211 1.12 22.34 -25.14
C SER A 211 0.57 22.13 -26.54
N PHE A 212 -0.15 21.04 -26.75
CA PHE A 212 -0.74 20.70 -28.05
C PHE A 212 -2.20 21.13 -28.18
N ASN A 213 -2.74 21.88 -27.20
CA ASN A 213 -4.13 22.33 -27.16
C ASN A 213 -5.12 21.20 -27.51
N LEU A 214 -4.87 20.02 -26.89
CA LEU A 214 -5.68 18.83 -27.14
C LEU A 214 -7.09 19.06 -26.57
N GLY A 215 -8.07 19.17 -27.43
CA GLY A 215 -9.46 19.45 -27.09
C GLY A 215 -10.18 18.25 -26.44
N GLN A 216 -11.52 18.26 -26.46
CA GLN A 216 -12.38 17.28 -25.81
C GLN A 216 -12.07 15.80 -26.15
N ASN A 217 -11.47 15.51 -27.30
CA ASN A 217 -11.12 14.15 -27.72
C ASN A 217 -9.93 13.54 -26.94
N SER A 218 -9.05 14.37 -26.35
CA SER A 218 -7.93 13.86 -25.54
C SER A 218 -8.39 13.25 -24.19
N ASN A 219 -9.61 13.61 -23.75
CA ASN A 219 -10.22 13.11 -22.52
C ASN A 219 -11.05 11.83 -22.71
N SER A 220 -11.04 11.23 -23.91
CA SER A 220 -11.92 10.11 -24.23
C SER A 220 -11.73 8.91 -23.29
N LYS A 221 -10.48 8.53 -22.99
CA LYS A 221 -10.16 7.42 -22.06
C LYS A 221 -10.65 7.71 -20.65
N MET A 222 -10.33 8.90 -20.11
CA MET A 222 -10.76 9.29 -18.76
C MET A 222 -12.29 9.37 -18.68
N ARG A 223 -12.94 9.98 -19.67
CA ARG A 223 -14.41 10.06 -19.75
C ARG A 223 -15.05 8.68 -19.82
N GLN A 224 -14.47 7.76 -20.60
CA GLN A 224 -14.94 6.37 -20.70
C GLN A 224 -14.80 5.65 -19.35
N ALA A 225 -13.67 5.81 -18.65
CA ALA A 225 -13.46 5.23 -17.33
C ALA A 225 -14.45 5.76 -16.28
N ILE A 226 -14.79 7.06 -16.32
CA ILE A 226 -15.82 7.68 -15.47
C ILE A 226 -17.19 7.06 -15.74
N LEU A 227 -17.57 6.90 -17.01
CA LEU A 227 -18.86 6.33 -17.40
C LEU A 227 -18.94 4.85 -17.03
N ASP A 228 -17.87 4.08 -17.25
CA ASP A 228 -17.83 2.65 -16.86
C ASP A 228 -17.92 2.50 -15.34
N SER A 229 -17.18 3.29 -14.57
CA SER A 229 -17.27 3.30 -13.10
C SER A 229 -18.70 3.61 -12.64
N LYS A 230 -19.36 4.63 -13.21
CA LYS A 230 -20.77 4.96 -12.95
C LYS A 230 -21.68 3.77 -13.24
N ASP A 231 -21.53 3.14 -14.41
CA ASP A 231 -22.42 2.03 -14.82
C ASP A 231 -22.21 0.78 -13.96
N LYS A 232 -20.98 0.47 -13.54
CA LYS A 232 -20.70 -0.63 -12.60
C LYS A 232 -21.25 -0.34 -11.19
N ASN A 233 -21.15 0.91 -10.71
CA ASN A 233 -21.77 1.29 -9.43
C ASN A 233 -23.31 1.17 -9.52
N LEU A 234 -23.96 1.66 -10.58
CA LEU A 234 -25.40 1.52 -10.78
C LEU A 234 -25.83 0.04 -10.88
N LYS A 235 -25.04 -0.82 -11.54
CA LYS A 235 -25.29 -2.25 -11.61
C LYS A 235 -25.22 -2.92 -10.22
N LEU A 236 -24.29 -2.50 -9.39
CA LEU A 236 -24.18 -2.94 -8.00
C LEU A 236 -25.46 -2.57 -7.22
N GLU A 237 -25.86 -1.30 -7.26
CA GLU A 237 -27.06 -0.82 -6.56
C GLU A 237 -28.33 -1.52 -7.05
N ARG A 238 -28.51 -1.66 -8.36
CA ARG A 238 -29.63 -2.43 -8.94
C ARG A 238 -29.68 -3.88 -8.50
N THR A 239 -28.54 -4.43 -8.09
CA THR A 239 -28.48 -5.79 -7.53
C THR A 239 -28.84 -5.79 -6.04
N PHE A 240 -28.41 -4.81 -5.26
CA PHE A 240 -28.61 -4.78 -3.81
C PHE A 240 -30.02 -4.32 -3.40
N VAL A 241 -30.57 -3.29 -4.04
CA VAL A 241 -31.85 -2.68 -3.68
C VAL A 241 -33.00 -3.72 -3.58
N PRO A 242 -33.22 -4.62 -4.55
CA PRO A 242 -34.31 -5.62 -4.45
C PRO A 242 -34.15 -6.57 -3.26
N TYR A 243 -32.92 -6.99 -2.95
CA TYR A 243 -32.67 -7.87 -1.81
C TYR A 243 -32.86 -7.15 -0.48
N ASN A 244 -32.45 -5.87 -0.39
CA ASN A 244 -32.70 -5.05 0.80
C ASN A 244 -34.20 -4.84 1.02
N MET A 245 -34.97 -4.60 -0.05
CA MET A 245 -36.43 -4.55 0.02
C MET A 245 -37.02 -5.87 0.50
N LEU A 246 -36.56 -7.00 -0.04
CA LEU A 246 -37.04 -8.32 0.39
C LEU A 246 -36.71 -8.59 1.86
N GLN A 247 -35.55 -8.23 2.33
CA GLN A 247 -35.16 -8.33 3.74
C GLN A 247 -36.09 -7.51 4.64
N GLN A 248 -36.44 -6.27 4.25
CA GLN A 248 -37.40 -5.46 4.99
C GLN A 248 -38.80 -6.09 5.00
N ILE A 249 -39.28 -6.62 3.87
CA ILE A 249 -40.57 -7.32 3.78
C ILE A 249 -40.58 -8.52 4.73
N ILE A 250 -39.50 -9.31 4.78
CA ILE A 250 -39.40 -10.45 5.70
C ILE A 250 -39.53 -10.01 7.16
N LEU A 251 -38.77 -8.97 7.56
CA LEU A 251 -38.73 -8.49 8.96
C LEU A 251 -40.06 -7.87 9.36
N TYR A 252 -40.64 -6.97 8.56
CA TYR A 252 -41.95 -6.36 8.84
C TYR A 252 -43.07 -7.37 8.77
N GLY A 253 -43.04 -8.34 7.82
CA GLY A 253 -43.99 -9.43 7.73
C GLY A 253 -43.94 -10.30 9.00
N THR A 254 -42.75 -10.61 9.51
CA THR A 254 -42.59 -11.32 10.78
C THR A 254 -43.15 -10.52 11.96
N SER A 255 -42.91 -9.18 12.02
CA SER A 255 -43.49 -8.30 13.05
C SER A 255 -45.05 -8.36 13.02
N ILE A 256 -45.64 -8.27 11.84
CA ILE A 256 -47.09 -8.36 11.67
C ILE A 256 -47.61 -9.73 12.15
N LEU A 257 -46.93 -10.82 11.78
CA LEU A 257 -47.31 -12.17 12.23
C LEU A 257 -47.28 -12.29 13.76
N VAL A 258 -46.22 -11.76 14.42
CA VAL A 258 -46.10 -11.75 15.89
C VAL A 258 -47.28 -11.00 16.54
N ILE A 259 -47.71 -9.88 15.98
CA ILE A 259 -48.84 -9.10 16.47
C ILE A 259 -50.16 -9.94 16.31
N VAL A 260 -50.39 -10.50 15.14
CA VAL A 260 -51.59 -11.28 14.85
C VAL A 260 -51.65 -12.53 15.73
N GLU A 261 -50.57 -13.27 15.88
CA GLU A 261 -50.46 -14.42 16.77
C GLU A 261 -50.70 -14.03 18.23
N GLY A 262 -50.12 -12.95 18.72
CA GLY A 262 -50.34 -12.44 20.07
C GLY A 262 -51.79 -12.11 20.37
N LEU A 263 -52.48 -11.42 19.43
CA LEU A 263 -53.89 -11.11 19.52
C LEU A 263 -54.75 -12.39 19.47
N TYR A 264 -54.43 -13.33 18.59
CA TYR A 264 -55.13 -14.61 18.47
C TYR A 264 -55.01 -15.43 19.76
N PHE A 265 -53.82 -15.56 20.35
CA PHE A 265 -53.62 -16.27 21.61
C PHE A 265 -54.27 -15.60 22.81
N TYR A 266 -54.34 -14.28 22.83
CA TYR A 266 -55.07 -13.52 23.83
C TYR A 266 -56.59 -13.77 23.73
N LEU A 267 -57.17 -13.67 22.53
CA LEU A 267 -58.60 -13.90 22.32
C LEU A 267 -59.04 -15.35 22.67
N ASN A 268 -58.15 -16.32 22.47
CA ASN A 268 -58.38 -17.71 22.86
C ASN A 268 -58.10 -17.98 24.36
N GLY A 269 -57.78 -16.98 25.16
CA GLY A 269 -57.50 -17.11 26.59
C GLY A 269 -56.22 -17.87 26.95
N THR A 270 -55.33 -18.09 25.97
CA THR A 270 -54.05 -18.83 26.16
C THR A 270 -52.87 -17.92 26.46
N MET A 271 -53.05 -16.59 26.43
CA MET A 271 -52.05 -15.60 26.69
C MET A 271 -52.64 -14.46 27.54
N ALA A 272 -51.88 -13.95 28.53
CA ALA A 272 -52.29 -12.81 29.33
C ALA A 272 -52.22 -11.50 28.51
N LEU A 273 -53.07 -10.52 28.80
CA LEU A 273 -53.09 -9.23 28.11
C LEU A 273 -51.76 -8.49 28.22
N SER A 274 -51.11 -8.55 29.37
CA SER A 274 -49.79 -7.94 29.60
C SER A 274 -48.72 -8.47 28.68
N ILE A 275 -48.71 -9.80 28.41
CA ILE A 275 -47.77 -10.45 27.50
C ILE A 275 -48.13 -10.08 26.05
N CYS A 276 -49.41 -10.06 25.67
CA CYS A 276 -49.83 -9.64 24.33
C CYS A 276 -49.39 -8.19 24.02
N LEU A 277 -49.57 -7.26 24.96
CA LEU A 277 -49.10 -5.89 24.82
C LEU A 277 -47.59 -5.80 24.71
N LEU A 278 -46.86 -6.56 25.54
CA LEU A 278 -45.41 -6.64 25.47
C LEU A 278 -44.92 -7.10 24.09
N MET A 279 -45.50 -8.20 23.57
CA MET A 279 -45.14 -8.73 22.25
C MET A 279 -45.47 -7.78 21.12
N THR A 280 -46.59 -7.07 21.20
CA THR A 280 -46.96 -6.03 20.23
C THR A 280 -45.93 -4.89 20.18
N VAL A 281 -45.54 -4.34 21.34
CA VAL A 281 -44.52 -3.28 21.38
C VAL A 281 -43.16 -3.82 20.99
N ALA A 282 -42.78 -4.98 21.50
CA ALA A 282 -41.52 -5.63 21.17
C ALA A 282 -41.37 -5.87 19.66
N SER A 283 -42.43 -6.25 18.94
CA SER A 283 -42.38 -6.54 17.50
C SER A 283 -41.90 -5.38 16.65
N PHE A 284 -42.12 -4.12 17.05
CA PHE A 284 -41.61 -2.93 16.36
C PHE A 284 -40.12 -2.66 16.62
N MET A 285 -39.60 -3.14 17.74
CA MET A 285 -38.20 -2.89 18.16
C MET A 285 -37.25 -4.04 17.83
N LEU A 286 -37.78 -5.28 17.75
CA LEU A 286 -37.05 -6.52 17.62
C LEU A 286 -36.04 -6.55 16.47
N PHE A 287 -36.42 -6.01 15.33
CA PHE A 287 -35.68 -6.20 14.09
C PHE A 287 -34.84 -4.99 13.66
N SER A 288 -34.88 -3.88 14.42
CA SER A 288 -34.15 -2.66 14.05
C SER A 288 -32.64 -2.87 13.89
N GLN A 289 -32.02 -3.60 14.81
CA GLN A 289 -30.59 -3.94 14.77
C GLN A 289 -30.28 -4.93 13.64
N LEU A 290 -31.17 -5.90 13.40
CA LEU A 290 -31.00 -6.88 12.33
C LEU A 290 -31.21 -6.22 10.95
N GLN A 291 -32.11 -5.25 10.83
CA GLN A 291 -32.29 -4.43 9.63
C GLN A 291 -31.00 -3.63 9.32
N SER A 292 -30.37 -3.04 10.34
CA SER A 292 -29.09 -2.36 10.20
C SER A 292 -28.00 -3.32 9.71
N ALA A 293 -27.95 -4.56 10.23
CA ALA A 293 -27.06 -5.61 9.73
C ALA A 293 -27.31 -5.94 8.26
N GLY A 294 -28.58 -6.00 7.85
CA GLY A 294 -28.98 -6.20 6.44
C GLY A 294 -28.47 -5.12 5.51
N ASN A 295 -28.72 -3.86 5.88
CA ASN A 295 -28.26 -2.70 5.12
C ASN A 295 -26.73 -2.63 4.97
N THR A 296 -26.00 -3.11 6.00
CA THR A 296 -24.53 -3.12 6.03
C THR A 296 -23.94 -4.36 5.32
N SER A 297 -24.76 -5.35 4.99
CA SER A 297 -24.28 -6.63 4.41
C SER A 297 -23.53 -6.48 3.08
N ALA A 298 -23.85 -5.46 2.30
CA ALA A 298 -23.14 -5.11 1.08
C ALA A 298 -21.68 -4.72 1.34
N LEU A 299 -21.43 -3.95 2.41
CA LEU A 299 -20.09 -3.51 2.81
C LEU A 299 -19.21 -4.67 3.27
N LEU A 300 -19.79 -5.71 3.85
CA LEU A 300 -19.06 -6.92 4.23
C LEU A 300 -18.33 -7.55 3.03
N ARG A 301 -18.99 -7.57 1.87
CA ARG A 301 -18.36 -8.12 0.66
C ARG A 301 -17.30 -7.21 0.09
N LEU A 302 -17.51 -5.90 0.12
CA LEU A 302 -16.48 -4.94 -0.28
C LEU A 302 -15.23 -5.09 0.58
N LEU A 303 -15.39 -5.22 1.90
CA LEU A 303 -14.28 -5.48 2.83
C LEU A 303 -13.57 -6.81 2.53
N ASP A 304 -14.31 -7.88 2.21
CA ASP A 304 -13.73 -9.18 1.86
C ASP A 304 -12.78 -9.05 0.67
N VAL A 305 -13.22 -8.38 -0.40
CA VAL A 305 -12.41 -8.12 -1.60
C VAL A 305 -11.24 -7.19 -1.30
N SER A 306 -11.46 -6.14 -0.50
CA SER A 306 -10.42 -5.19 -0.12
C SER A 306 -9.31 -5.85 0.72
N ILE A 307 -9.67 -6.71 1.68
CA ILE A 307 -8.71 -7.46 2.49
C ILE A 307 -7.92 -8.44 1.62
N ASP A 308 -8.57 -9.16 0.70
CA ASP A 308 -7.88 -10.09 -0.20
C ASP A 308 -6.86 -9.35 -1.06
N LYS A 309 -7.20 -8.16 -1.57
CA LYS A 309 -6.32 -7.33 -2.37
C LYS A 309 -5.11 -6.81 -1.57
N VAL A 310 -5.31 -6.39 -0.33
CA VAL A 310 -4.20 -5.99 0.55
C VAL A 310 -3.27 -7.19 0.84
N ASN A 311 -3.84 -8.37 1.08
CA ASN A 311 -3.07 -9.59 1.33
C ASN A 311 -2.34 -10.10 0.07
N GLU A 312 -2.72 -9.70 -1.12
CA GLU A 312 -2.03 -10.04 -2.37
C GLU A 312 -0.64 -9.39 -2.43
N ILE A 313 -0.50 -8.16 -1.89
CA ILE A 313 0.81 -7.49 -1.78
C ILE A 313 1.76 -8.31 -0.89
N ASP A 314 1.26 -8.95 0.16
CA ASP A 314 2.09 -9.79 1.03
C ASP A 314 2.62 -11.05 0.33
N LYS A 315 1.98 -11.49 -0.74
CA LYS A 315 2.42 -12.65 -1.52
C LYS A 315 3.49 -12.30 -2.54
N THR A 316 3.74 -11.01 -2.78
CA THR A 316 4.83 -10.59 -3.67
C THR A 316 6.16 -11.08 -3.08
N PRO A 317 6.98 -11.82 -3.84
CA PRO A 317 8.27 -12.29 -3.36
C PRO A 317 9.14 -11.11 -2.93
N VAL A 318 9.87 -11.27 -1.84
CA VAL A 318 10.93 -10.35 -1.43
C VAL A 318 12.27 -10.96 -1.74
N MET A 319 13.24 -10.13 -2.10
CA MET A 319 14.56 -10.57 -2.54
C MET A 319 15.46 -11.06 -1.40
N ASP A 320 14.99 -10.94 -0.15
CA ASP A 320 15.83 -11.11 1.05
C ASP A 320 15.44 -12.31 1.93
N GLU A 321 14.56 -13.21 1.43
CA GLU A 321 14.01 -14.32 2.25
C GLU A 321 15.07 -15.30 2.79
N HIS A 322 16.19 -15.46 2.07
CA HIS A 322 17.23 -16.44 2.39
C HIS A 322 18.63 -15.82 2.58
N GLY A 323 18.73 -14.49 2.51
CA GLY A 323 20.00 -13.78 2.64
C GLY A 323 20.60 -13.86 4.04
N LYS A 324 21.95 -13.81 4.12
CA LYS A 324 22.70 -13.73 5.36
C LYS A 324 23.41 -12.38 5.44
N PRO A 325 23.59 -11.80 6.64
CA PRO A 325 24.44 -10.63 6.79
C PRO A 325 25.90 -11.04 6.51
N VAL A 326 26.42 -10.62 5.36
CA VAL A 326 27.79 -10.92 4.92
C VAL A 326 28.61 -9.64 4.92
N LYS A 327 29.83 -9.73 5.46
CA LYS A 327 30.87 -8.72 5.32
C LYS A 327 31.95 -9.29 4.40
N PRO A 328 32.09 -8.81 3.15
CA PRO A 328 33.05 -9.37 2.21
C PRO A 328 34.49 -9.06 2.63
N GLU A 329 35.42 -9.99 2.35
CA GLU A 329 36.85 -9.81 2.62
C GLU A 329 37.53 -8.87 1.62
N ASN A 330 37.01 -8.83 0.39
CA ASN A 330 37.44 -7.93 -0.69
C ASN A 330 36.22 -7.49 -1.51
N TYR A 331 36.43 -6.54 -2.39
CA TYR A 331 35.35 -5.95 -3.20
C TYR A 331 35.52 -6.23 -4.70
N ASN A 332 36.13 -7.38 -5.05
CA ASN A 332 36.13 -7.86 -6.42
C ASN A 332 34.71 -8.24 -6.82
N ILE A 333 34.29 -7.82 -8.03
CA ILE A 333 32.99 -8.14 -8.60
C ILE A 333 33.22 -9.07 -9.79
N VAL A 334 32.55 -10.22 -9.79
CA VAL A 334 32.68 -11.21 -10.88
C VAL A 334 31.30 -11.55 -11.41
N PHE A 335 31.11 -11.44 -12.70
CA PHE A 335 29.99 -11.98 -13.46
C PHE A 335 30.46 -13.31 -14.06
N ASP A 336 29.72 -14.36 -13.80
CA ASP A 336 30.00 -15.70 -14.27
C ASP A 336 28.78 -16.21 -15.06
N ASP A 337 28.89 -16.16 -16.41
CA ASP A 337 27.90 -16.61 -17.37
C ASP A 337 26.49 -16.01 -17.17
N VAL A 338 26.42 -14.69 -16.94
CA VAL A 338 25.19 -13.99 -16.56
C VAL A 338 24.29 -13.71 -17.75
N SER A 339 23.05 -14.17 -17.65
CA SER A 339 21.95 -13.84 -18.58
C SER A 339 20.80 -13.17 -17.83
N PHE A 340 20.17 -12.17 -18.48
CA PHE A 340 19.08 -11.41 -17.87
C PHE A 340 18.12 -10.82 -18.89
N SER A 341 16.81 -10.84 -18.55
CA SER A 341 15.71 -10.31 -19.35
C SER A 341 14.78 -9.42 -18.53
N TYR A 342 14.28 -8.33 -19.13
CA TYR A 342 13.11 -7.63 -18.62
C TYR A 342 11.84 -8.24 -19.22
N GLY A 343 11.20 -9.14 -18.50
CA GLY A 343 10.07 -9.91 -19.02
C GLY A 343 10.52 -10.81 -20.19
N GLU A 344 9.95 -10.61 -21.37
CA GLU A 344 10.30 -11.39 -22.58
C GLU A 344 11.51 -10.82 -23.36
N HIS A 345 12.02 -9.64 -22.95
CA HIS A 345 13.10 -8.99 -23.67
C HIS A 345 14.47 -9.27 -23.03
N GLN A 346 15.26 -10.14 -23.67
CA GLN A 346 16.64 -10.44 -23.25
C GLN A 346 17.53 -9.22 -23.46
N VAL A 347 18.29 -8.84 -22.42
CA VAL A 347 19.16 -7.65 -22.39
C VAL A 347 20.62 -8.02 -22.20
N LEU A 348 20.93 -9.03 -21.40
CA LEU A 348 22.27 -9.59 -21.23
C LEU A 348 22.25 -11.07 -21.59
N ASP A 349 23.28 -11.51 -22.30
CA ASP A 349 23.38 -12.88 -22.80
C ASP A 349 24.79 -13.42 -22.58
N HIS A 350 24.91 -14.39 -21.66
CA HIS A 350 26.16 -15.07 -21.31
C HIS A 350 27.33 -14.12 -21.01
N VAL A 351 27.08 -13.07 -20.19
CA VAL A 351 28.09 -12.05 -19.84
C VAL A 351 29.00 -12.57 -18.75
N SER A 352 30.31 -12.61 -19.04
CA SER A 352 31.36 -12.92 -18.07
C SER A 352 32.38 -11.79 -18.02
N LEU A 353 32.63 -11.24 -16.82
CA LEU A 353 33.62 -10.18 -16.60
C LEU A 353 34.09 -10.15 -15.14
N THR A 354 35.25 -9.55 -14.91
CA THR A 354 35.79 -9.35 -13.57
C THR A 354 36.18 -7.88 -13.38
N ILE A 355 35.73 -7.26 -12.29
CA ILE A 355 36.07 -5.92 -11.87
C ILE A 355 36.91 -6.04 -10.58
N PRO A 356 38.23 -5.78 -10.64
CA PRO A 356 39.09 -5.85 -9.47
C PRO A 356 38.75 -4.72 -8.46
N GLU A 357 38.98 -4.99 -7.17
CA GLU A 357 38.80 -3.95 -6.15
C GLU A 357 39.76 -2.77 -6.36
N ARG A 358 39.31 -1.58 -5.97
CA ARG A 358 40.09 -0.31 -6.06
C ARG A 358 40.57 0.04 -7.48
N THR A 359 39.84 -0.41 -8.48
CA THR A 359 40.02 -0.03 -9.89
C THR A 359 38.88 0.80 -10.41
N VAL A 360 39.15 1.59 -11.43
CA VAL A 360 38.11 2.33 -12.17
C VAL A 360 37.79 1.56 -13.45
N THR A 361 36.61 1.01 -13.52
CA THR A 361 36.11 0.27 -14.68
C THR A 361 35.08 1.09 -15.42
N ALA A 362 35.29 1.32 -16.71
CA ALA A 362 34.34 2.00 -17.59
C ALA A 362 33.54 1.00 -18.42
N ILE A 363 32.21 1.18 -18.49
CA ILE A 363 31.31 0.43 -19.37
C ILE A 363 30.87 1.36 -20.49
N VAL A 364 31.16 1.00 -21.74
CA VAL A 364 30.82 1.76 -22.94
C VAL A 364 30.02 0.89 -23.91
N GLY A 365 29.26 1.52 -24.80
CA GLY A 365 28.47 0.82 -25.81
C GLY A 365 27.30 1.67 -26.30
N PRO A 366 26.59 1.24 -27.36
CA PRO A 366 25.44 1.95 -27.89
C PRO A 366 24.29 2.06 -26.85
N SER A 367 23.35 2.95 -27.11
CA SER A 367 22.13 3.02 -26.29
C SER A 367 21.35 1.71 -26.37
N GLY A 368 20.80 1.23 -25.25
CA GLY A 368 20.09 -0.03 -25.19
C GLY A 368 20.96 -1.28 -25.11
N ALA A 369 22.31 -1.17 -25.05
CA ALA A 369 23.20 -2.35 -24.99
C ALA A 369 23.18 -3.11 -23.65
N GLY A 370 22.48 -2.60 -22.60
CA GLY A 370 22.41 -3.25 -21.29
C GLY A 370 23.34 -2.69 -20.21
N LYS A 371 23.98 -1.51 -20.45
CA LYS A 371 24.95 -0.92 -19.51
C LYS A 371 24.36 -0.63 -18.11
N SER A 372 23.24 0.07 -18.02
CA SER A 372 22.58 0.36 -16.75
C SER A 372 22.00 -0.91 -16.12
N THR A 373 21.57 -1.88 -16.94
CA THR A 373 21.14 -3.19 -16.47
C THR A 373 22.25 -3.92 -15.73
N LEU A 374 23.48 -3.89 -16.25
CA LEU A 374 24.64 -4.51 -15.60
C LEU A 374 24.89 -3.88 -14.22
N CYS A 375 24.82 -2.54 -14.10
CA CYS A 375 24.94 -1.84 -12.82
C CYS A 375 23.81 -2.20 -11.85
N ASN A 376 22.57 -2.24 -12.33
CA ASN A 376 21.40 -2.59 -11.53
C ASN A 376 21.47 -4.02 -10.96
N LEU A 377 22.07 -4.95 -11.71
CA LEU A 377 22.27 -6.33 -11.26
C LEU A 377 23.37 -6.44 -10.20
N ILE A 378 24.42 -5.60 -10.24
CA ILE A 378 25.41 -5.51 -9.15
C ILE A 378 24.75 -5.08 -7.84
N ALA A 379 23.86 -4.08 -7.90
CA ALA A 379 23.09 -3.62 -6.74
C ALA A 379 21.95 -4.56 -6.34
N ARG A 380 21.76 -5.66 -7.10
CA ARG A 380 20.68 -6.62 -6.91
C ARG A 380 19.29 -5.94 -6.88
N PHE A 381 19.05 -5.00 -7.79
CA PHE A 381 17.69 -4.47 -8.01
C PHE A 381 16.81 -5.46 -8.75
N TRP A 382 17.42 -6.43 -9.43
CA TRP A 382 16.83 -7.62 -10.03
C TRP A 382 17.77 -8.80 -9.81
N ASP A 383 17.21 -10.00 -9.71
CA ASP A 383 18.00 -11.24 -9.74
C ASP A 383 18.24 -11.68 -11.19
N VAL A 384 19.35 -12.34 -11.47
CA VAL A 384 19.72 -12.83 -12.80
C VAL A 384 18.89 -14.06 -13.18
N ASP A 385 18.61 -14.25 -14.49
CA ASP A 385 17.89 -15.41 -15.01
C ASP A 385 18.83 -16.65 -15.11
N GLY A 386 20.11 -16.42 -15.41
CA GLY A 386 21.13 -17.45 -15.50
C GLY A 386 22.47 -16.96 -15.00
N GLY A 387 23.36 -17.87 -14.60
CA GLY A 387 24.66 -17.53 -14.04
C GLY A 387 24.60 -16.98 -12.62
N LYS A 388 25.66 -16.25 -12.22
CA LYS A 388 25.77 -15.64 -10.91
C LYS A 388 26.64 -14.38 -10.93
N ILE A 389 26.37 -13.47 -9.99
CA ILE A 389 27.22 -12.29 -9.71
C ILE A 389 27.75 -12.44 -8.30
N THR A 390 29.07 -12.31 -8.14
CA THR A 390 29.68 -12.38 -6.80
C THR A 390 30.39 -11.11 -6.44
N ILE A 391 30.32 -10.73 -5.15
CA ILE A 391 31.11 -9.66 -4.56
C ILE A 391 31.93 -10.29 -3.43
N GLY A 392 33.28 -10.15 -3.52
CA GLY A 392 34.17 -10.80 -2.56
C GLY A 392 34.06 -12.32 -2.54
N GLY A 393 33.69 -12.93 -3.68
CA GLY A 393 33.53 -14.38 -3.84
C GLY A 393 32.19 -14.94 -3.36
N VAL A 394 31.31 -14.13 -2.78
CA VAL A 394 29.96 -14.54 -2.33
C VAL A 394 28.91 -14.06 -3.34
N ASP A 395 27.96 -14.94 -3.70
CA ASP A 395 26.86 -14.58 -4.60
C ASP A 395 26.01 -13.45 -3.99
N VAL A 396 25.65 -12.46 -4.80
CA VAL A 396 24.82 -11.33 -4.34
C VAL A 396 23.46 -11.79 -3.81
N ARG A 397 22.96 -12.95 -4.22
CA ARG A 397 21.71 -13.55 -3.74
C ARG A 397 21.81 -14.12 -2.32
N ASP A 398 23.01 -14.42 -1.86
CA ASP A 398 23.26 -14.94 -0.51
C ASP A 398 23.41 -13.84 0.55
N TYR A 399 23.55 -12.57 0.11
CA TYR A 399 23.56 -11.41 1.01
C TYR A 399 22.14 -11.05 1.43
N THR A 400 21.96 -10.52 2.68
CA THR A 400 20.81 -9.65 2.94
C THR A 400 20.96 -8.36 2.13
N LEU A 401 19.86 -7.80 1.62
CA LEU A 401 19.90 -6.55 0.86
C LEU A 401 20.57 -5.42 1.64
N ASP A 402 20.33 -5.34 2.95
CA ASP A 402 20.97 -4.35 3.82
C ASP A 402 22.49 -4.52 3.86
N SER A 403 23.00 -5.76 3.98
CA SER A 403 24.45 -6.00 4.01
C SER A 403 25.09 -5.77 2.63
N LEU A 404 24.40 -6.09 1.55
CA LEU A 404 24.87 -5.84 0.18
C LEU A 404 24.92 -4.33 -0.11
N LEU A 405 23.79 -3.66 0.06
CA LEU A 405 23.64 -2.25 -0.28
C LEU A 405 24.46 -1.32 0.64
N THR A 406 24.85 -1.73 1.84
CA THR A 406 25.80 -0.98 2.67
C THR A 406 27.16 -0.82 1.97
N ASN A 407 27.55 -1.79 1.15
CA ASN A 407 28.83 -1.77 0.42
C ASN A 407 28.77 -1.05 -0.93
N ILE A 408 27.61 -0.59 -1.39
CA ILE A 408 27.41 0.00 -2.71
C ILE A 408 26.84 1.41 -2.55
N SER A 409 27.44 2.41 -3.20
CA SER A 409 26.84 3.74 -3.43
C SER A 409 26.61 3.93 -4.92
N GLU A 410 25.43 4.44 -5.27
CA GLU A 410 25.08 4.70 -6.66
C GLU A 410 24.71 6.18 -6.85
N VAL A 411 25.26 6.77 -7.90
CA VAL A 411 24.91 8.10 -8.39
C VAL A 411 24.16 7.93 -9.71
N PHE A 412 22.85 8.10 -9.64
CA PHE A 412 21.95 7.87 -10.77
C PHE A 412 22.02 8.98 -11.82
N GLN A 413 21.73 8.65 -13.07
CA GLN A 413 21.59 9.60 -14.17
C GLN A 413 20.49 10.64 -13.89
N LYS A 414 19.32 10.20 -13.43
CA LYS A 414 18.22 11.05 -13.00
C LYS A 414 18.19 11.13 -11.48
N VAL A 415 18.68 12.23 -10.93
CA VAL A 415 18.71 12.45 -9.49
C VAL A 415 17.31 12.77 -8.99
N TYR A 416 16.83 11.99 -8.02
CA TYR A 416 15.62 12.29 -7.27
C TYR A 416 15.97 12.87 -5.90
N LEU A 417 15.36 14.03 -5.58
CA LEU A 417 15.43 14.66 -4.27
C LEU A 417 14.05 14.65 -3.64
N PHE A 418 13.98 14.27 -2.38
CA PHE A 418 12.73 14.25 -1.64
C PHE A 418 12.34 15.68 -1.21
N ALA A 419 11.03 15.91 -1.05
CA ALA A 419 10.49 17.17 -0.52
C ALA A 419 10.82 17.30 0.97
N ASP A 420 12.06 17.70 1.25
CA ASP A 420 12.64 17.85 2.59
C ASP A 420 13.79 18.87 2.53
N THR A 421 14.45 19.13 3.66
CA THR A 421 15.62 20.01 3.71
C THR A 421 16.79 19.43 2.89
N ILE A 422 17.71 20.30 2.46
CA ILE A 422 18.95 19.88 1.79
C ILE A 422 19.78 18.98 2.74
N GLU A 423 19.85 19.33 4.02
CA GLU A 423 20.54 18.53 5.02
C GLU A 423 19.99 17.09 5.07
N ASN A 424 18.67 16.93 5.20
CA ASN A 424 18.03 15.62 5.23
C ASN A 424 18.23 14.85 3.93
N ASN A 425 18.17 15.55 2.79
CA ASN A 425 18.47 14.94 1.50
C ASN A 425 19.90 14.39 1.41
N ILE A 426 20.90 15.05 2.02
CA ILE A 426 22.28 14.53 2.08
C ILE A 426 22.37 13.39 3.11
N LYS A 427 21.68 13.48 4.24
CA LYS A 427 21.63 12.46 5.30
C LYS A 427 21.03 11.11 4.86
N PHE A 428 20.40 11.02 3.69
CA PHE A 428 20.06 9.70 3.11
C PHE A 428 21.29 8.79 2.92
N GLY A 429 22.49 9.36 2.77
CA GLY A 429 23.74 8.59 2.76
C GLY A 429 24.07 7.94 4.10
N ASN A 430 23.83 8.65 5.20
CA ASN A 430 23.97 8.18 6.58
C ASN A 430 23.03 8.97 7.50
N PRO A 431 21.87 8.39 7.87
CA PRO A 431 20.86 9.08 8.70
C PRO A 431 21.37 9.49 10.10
N ALA A 432 22.40 8.80 10.62
CA ALA A 432 23.00 9.11 11.92
C ALA A 432 24.06 10.22 11.89
N ALA A 433 24.40 10.73 10.69
CA ALA A 433 25.47 11.73 10.54
C ALA A 433 25.13 13.05 11.23
N SER A 434 26.14 13.65 11.84
CA SER A 434 26.07 15.00 12.41
C SER A 434 25.99 16.07 11.33
N HIS A 435 25.57 17.28 11.69
CA HIS A 435 25.59 18.43 10.77
C HIS A 435 26.97 18.68 10.20
N GLU A 436 28.02 18.57 11.04
CA GLU A 436 29.40 18.80 10.61
C GLU A 436 29.86 17.77 9.55
N GLU A 437 29.46 16.52 9.67
CA GLU A 437 29.75 15.47 8.68
C GLU A 437 29.04 15.76 7.35
N VAL A 438 27.79 16.21 7.41
CA VAL A 438 27.03 16.65 6.24
C VAL A 438 27.71 17.81 5.53
N VAL A 439 28.19 18.85 6.28
CA VAL A 439 28.90 19.98 5.72
C VAL A 439 30.21 19.53 5.06
N LYS A 440 30.99 18.65 5.71
CA LYS A 440 32.22 18.09 5.11
C LYS A 440 31.95 17.31 3.83
N ALA A 441 30.89 16.52 3.78
CA ALA A 441 30.49 15.80 2.57
C ALA A 441 30.08 16.77 1.46
N ALA A 442 29.34 17.83 1.79
CA ALA A 442 28.93 18.88 0.85
C ALA A 442 30.12 19.69 0.31
N GLN A 443 31.11 19.96 1.15
CA GLN A 443 32.37 20.63 0.71
C GLN A 443 33.11 19.75 -0.30
N LYS A 444 33.29 18.46 -0.01
CA LYS A 444 33.94 17.51 -0.94
C LYS A 444 33.17 17.36 -2.24
N ALA A 445 31.84 17.44 -2.19
CA ALA A 445 30.96 17.39 -3.35
C ALA A 445 30.84 18.75 -4.09
N CYS A 446 31.58 19.76 -3.69
CA CYS A 446 31.55 21.11 -4.27
C CYS A 446 30.14 21.73 -4.29
N CYS A 447 29.30 21.40 -3.27
CA CYS A 447 27.95 21.94 -3.17
C CYS A 447 27.73 22.88 -1.97
N HIS A 448 28.68 23.00 -1.06
CA HIS A 448 28.60 23.86 0.12
C HIS A 448 28.31 25.33 -0.21
N GLU A 449 29.01 25.90 -1.15
CA GLU A 449 28.91 27.34 -1.48
C GLU A 449 27.52 27.70 -2.02
N PHE A 450 26.98 26.89 -2.94
CA PHE A 450 25.63 27.15 -3.46
C PHE A 450 24.57 26.92 -2.36
N ILE A 451 24.75 25.92 -1.48
CA ILE A 451 23.81 25.69 -0.36
C ILE A 451 23.81 26.93 0.55
N MET A 452 24.96 27.46 0.89
CA MET A 452 25.10 28.66 1.73
C MET A 452 24.61 29.96 1.06
N SER A 453 24.48 29.98 -0.26
CA SER A 453 23.87 31.10 -1.00
C SER A 453 22.32 31.10 -0.94
N LEU A 454 21.70 29.99 -0.50
CA LEU A 454 20.26 29.92 -0.33
C LEU A 454 19.85 30.59 0.99
N PRO A 455 18.61 31.14 1.08
CA PRO A 455 18.17 31.89 2.25
C PRO A 455 18.30 31.16 3.58
N ASP A 456 17.98 29.85 3.60
CA ASP A 456 17.98 29.00 4.80
C ASP A 456 19.17 28.01 4.81
N GLY A 457 20.13 28.14 3.88
CA GLY A 457 21.30 27.27 3.79
C GLY A 457 20.90 25.78 3.71
N TYR A 458 21.47 24.95 4.59
CA TYR A 458 21.14 23.52 4.69
C TYR A 458 19.70 23.23 5.13
N GLY A 459 19.04 24.18 5.80
CA GLY A 459 17.62 24.10 6.18
C GLY A 459 16.65 24.40 5.05
N THR A 460 17.15 24.81 3.87
CA THR A 460 16.29 25.09 2.71
C THR A 460 15.50 23.85 2.30
N VAL A 461 14.17 23.95 2.30
CA VAL A 461 13.27 22.87 1.86
C VAL A 461 13.21 22.88 0.33
N ILE A 462 13.52 21.74 -0.26
CA ILE A 462 13.44 21.52 -1.72
C ILE A 462 12.07 20.94 -2.06
N GLY A 463 11.47 21.42 -3.15
CA GLY A 463 10.23 20.82 -3.68
C GLY A 463 10.45 19.41 -4.21
N GLU A 464 9.35 18.69 -4.46
CA GLU A 464 9.37 17.33 -4.97
C GLU A 464 10.23 17.21 -6.24
N GLY A 465 11.07 16.18 -6.31
CA GLY A 465 12.01 15.96 -7.40
C GLY A 465 13.08 17.04 -7.53
N GLY A 466 13.24 17.94 -6.53
CA GLY A 466 14.20 19.03 -6.57
C GLY A 466 13.83 20.15 -7.53
N ALA A 467 12.53 20.44 -7.72
CA ALA A 467 12.00 21.35 -8.74
C ALA A 467 12.68 22.74 -8.76
N THR A 468 13.24 23.19 -7.65
CA THR A 468 13.89 24.52 -7.49
C THR A 468 15.39 24.55 -7.81
N LEU A 469 16.02 23.38 -8.02
CA LEU A 469 17.47 23.25 -8.23
C LEU A 469 17.80 22.93 -9.69
N SER A 470 18.93 23.45 -10.17
CA SER A 470 19.51 23.08 -11.46
C SER A 470 19.95 21.61 -11.50
N GLY A 471 20.09 21.03 -12.70
CA GLY A 471 20.56 19.65 -12.86
C GLY A 471 21.92 19.39 -12.20
N GLY A 472 22.85 20.35 -12.30
CA GLY A 472 24.18 20.26 -11.70
C GLY A 472 24.16 20.31 -10.17
N GLU A 473 23.30 21.14 -9.57
CA GLU A 473 23.12 21.20 -8.11
C GLU A 473 22.53 19.90 -7.56
N LYS A 474 21.49 19.36 -8.21
CA LYS A 474 20.94 18.03 -7.85
C LYS A 474 22.01 16.95 -7.89
N GLN A 475 22.83 16.95 -8.94
CA GLN A 475 23.87 15.96 -9.12
C GLN A 475 24.93 16.05 -8.00
N ARG A 476 25.37 17.28 -7.63
CA ARG A 476 26.30 17.46 -6.51
C ARG A 476 25.73 17.05 -5.17
N ILE A 477 24.45 17.28 -4.91
CA ILE A 477 23.77 16.75 -3.71
C ILE A 477 23.77 15.21 -3.72
N SER A 478 23.52 14.58 -4.87
CA SER A 478 23.59 13.11 -4.99
C SER A 478 25.01 12.58 -4.72
N ILE A 479 26.04 13.28 -5.19
CA ILE A 479 27.44 12.94 -4.88
C ILE A 479 27.73 13.14 -3.39
N ALA A 480 27.21 14.20 -2.75
CA ALA A 480 27.35 14.39 -1.31
C ALA A 480 26.72 13.25 -0.49
N ARG A 481 25.55 12.72 -0.94
CA ARG A 481 24.97 11.49 -0.36
C ARG A 481 25.93 10.30 -0.45
N ALA A 482 26.52 10.10 -1.61
CA ALA A 482 27.44 8.99 -1.85
C ALA A 482 28.74 9.13 -1.04
N ILE A 483 29.28 10.35 -0.91
CA ILE A 483 30.45 10.65 -0.07
C ILE A 483 30.14 10.41 1.41
N LEU A 484 28.96 10.85 1.88
CA LEU A 484 28.55 10.68 3.28
C LEU A 484 28.34 9.21 3.64
N LYS A 485 27.86 8.39 2.68
CA LYS A 485 27.72 6.93 2.84
C LYS A 485 29.05 6.21 2.92
N ASP A 486 30.07 6.70 2.23
CA ASP A 486 31.45 6.20 2.19
C ASP A 486 31.59 4.70 1.81
N ALA A 487 30.71 4.19 0.94
CA ALA A 487 30.73 2.81 0.51
C ALA A 487 32.00 2.45 -0.30
N PRO A 488 32.52 1.21 -0.23
CA PRO A 488 33.72 0.76 -0.95
C PRO A 488 33.50 0.59 -2.46
N ILE A 489 32.27 0.34 -2.91
CA ILE A 489 31.90 0.21 -4.33
C ILE A 489 31.06 1.42 -4.73
N ILE A 490 31.46 2.10 -5.80
CA ILE A 490 30.77 3.27 -6.36
C ILE A 490 30.29 2.96 -7.77
N ILE A 491 29.01 3.13 -8.02
CA ILE A 491 28.40 3.02 -9.34
C ILE A 491 28.02 4.43 -9.81
N LEU A 492 28.51 4.85 -10.97
CA LEU A 492 28.22 6.13 -11.59
C LEU A 492 27.49 5.92 -12.92
N ASP A 493 26.17 6.16 -12.93
CA ASP A 493 25.39 6.09 -14.18
C ASP A 493 25.27 7.50 -14.79
N GLU A 494 26.01 7.75 -15.88
CA GLU A 494 25.98 9.00 -16.66
C GLU A 494 26.01 10.30 -15.81
N ALA A 495 26.72 10.31 -14.70
CA ALA A 495 26.69 11.38 -13.69
C ALA A 495 26.98 12.80 -14.22
N THR A 496 27.39 12.94 -15.49
CA THR A 496 27.80 14.20 -16.09
C THR A 496 26.97 14.64 -17.31
N SER A 497 25.92 13.90 -17.71
CA SER A 497 25.23 14.13 -18.99
C SER A 497 24.36 15.39 -19.07
N SER A 498 23.92 15.93 -17.93
CA SER A 498 22.93 17.01 -17.84
C SER A 498 23.47 18.30 -17.22
N VAL A 499 24.79 18.54 -17.26
CA VAL A 499 25.43 19.66 -16.54
C VAL A 499 26.06 20.67 -17.52
N ASP A 500 25.80 21.95 -17.24
CA ASP A 500 26.40 23.07 -17.99
C ASP A 500 27.91 23.06 -17.90
N PRO A 501 28.63 23.56 -18.94
CA PRO A 501 30.10 23.55 -19.00
C PRO A 501 30.79 24.23 -17.81
N GLU A 502 30.18 25.27 -17.23
CA GLU A 502 30.68 25.99 -16.06
C GLU A 502 30.68 25.12 -14.79
N ASN A 503 29.67 24.29 -14.63
CA ASN A 503 29.54 23.38 -13.52
C ASN A 503 30.27 22.02 -13.72
N GLU A 504 30.79 21.75 -14.92
CA GLU A 504 31.47 20.49 -15.24
C GLU A 504 32.74 20.29 -14.41
N ASN A 505 33.55 21.34 -14.23
CA ASN A 505 34.79 21.25 -13.46
C ASN A 505 34.54 20.97 -11.97
N LEU A 506 33.51 21.61 -11.38
CA LEU A 506 33.12 21.36 -9.99
C LEU A 506 32.63 19.92 -9.82
N LEU A 507 31.82 19.43 -10.77
CA LEU A 507 31.30 18.07 -10.75
C LEU A 507 32.42 17.03 -10.90
N MET A 508 33.40 17.29 -11.79
CA MET A 508 34.55 16.38 -11.94
C MET A 508 35.43 16.37 -10.69
N GLY A 509 35.60 17.51 -10.00
CA GLY A 509 36.25 17.56 -8.70
C GLY A 509 35.53 16.70 -7.63
N ALA A 510 34.21 16.82 -7.55
CA ALA A 510 33.40 16.03 -6.65
C ALA A 510 33.47 14.50 -6.94
N ILE A 511 33.45 14.12 -8.22
CA ILE A 511 33.61 12.72 -8.64
C ILE A 511 35.01 12.21 -8.27
N ALA A 512 36.06 12.99 -8.48
CA ALA A 512 37.44 12.61 -8.12
C ALA A 512 37.59 12.34 -6.62
N GLU A 513 36.98 13.15 -5.76
CA GLU A 513 36.97 12.92 -4.31
C GLU A 513 36.13 11.65 -3.94
N LEU A 514 34.96 11.44 -4.57
CA LEU A 514 34.12 10.29 -4.33
C LEU A 514 34.81 8.97 -4.68
N THR A 515 35.58 8.95 -5.78
CA THR A 515 36.18 7.73 -6.35
C THR A 515 37.52 7.33 -5.76
N LYS A 516 38.08 8.16 -4.88
CA LYS A 516 39.42 7.99 -4.31
C LYS A 516 39.50 6.70 -3.45
N ASN A 517 40.39 5.78 -3.83
CA ASN A 517 40.58 4.48 -3.16
C ASN A 517 39.33 3.61 -3.12
N LYS A 518 38.43 3.70 -4.11
CA LYS A 518 37.21 2.93 -4.23
C LYS A 518 37.23 2.02 -5.45
N THR A 519 36.39 0.99 -5.44
CA THR A 519 36.07 0.20 -6.66
C THR A 519 34.97 0.97 -7.40
N VAL A 520 35.29 1.43 -8.60
CA VAL A 520 34.42 2.34 -9.35
C VAL A 520 33.94 1.67 -10.63
N ILE A 521 32.63 1.64 -10.82
CA ILE A 521 31.98 1.23 -12.06
C ILE A 521 31.31 2.46 -12.65
N MET A 522 31.68 2.85 -13.87
CA MET A 522 31.08 4.00 -14.51
C MET A 522 30.52 3.68 -15.89
N ILE A 523 29.28 4.08 -16.12
CA ILE A 523 28.71 4.14 -17.46
C ILE A 523 29.15 5.47 -18.07
N ALA A 524 30.04 5.38 -19.04
CA ALA A 524 30.73 6.56 -19.54
C ALA A 524 30.24 6.98 -20.92
N HIS A 525 29.76 8.21 -20.99
CA HIS A 525 29.41 8.92 -22.22
C HIS A 525 30.41 10.02 -22.59
N ARG A 526 31.40 10.32 -21.74
CA ARG A 526 32.42 11.38 -21.99
C ARG A 526 33.80 10.79 -22.16
N LEU A 527 34.52 11.28 -23.18
CA LEU A 527 35.88 10.84 -23.55
C LEU A 527 36.90 10.95 -22.41
N LYS A 528 36.87 12.08 -21.64
CA LYS A 528 37.79 12.31 -20.54
C LYS A 528 37.72 11.26 -19.45
N THR A 529 36.50 10.79 -19.14
CA THR A 529 36.24 9.83 -18.07
C THR A 529 36.66 8.41 -18.47
N VAL A 530 36.41 8.01 -19.73
CA VAL A 530 36.78 6.70 -20.26
C VAL A 530 38.30 6.54 -20.41
N ARG A 531 39.00 7.63 -20.77
CA ARG A 531 40.44 7.58 -21.07
C ARG A 531 41.29 7.18 -19.85
N ASN A 532 40.85 7.56 -18.67
CA ASN A 532 41.58 7.34 -17.42
C ASN A 532 41.15 6.09 -16.66
N ALA A 533 40.27 5.27 -17.25
CA ALA A 533 39.83 4.02 -16.65
C ALA A 533 40.95 2.95 -16.72
N ASP A 534 41.09 2.19 -15.63
CA ASP A 534 42.03 1.06 -15.55
C ASP A 534 41.61 -0.08 -16.48
N GLN A 535 40.31 -0.22 -16.69
CA GLN A 535 39.73 -1.23 -17.55
C GLN A 535 38.46 -0.69 -18.24
N ILE A 536 38.24 -1.10 -19.48
CA ILE A 536 37.07 -0.71 -20.27
C ILE A 536 36.42 -1.99 -20.80
N PHE A 537 35.11 -2.13 -20.55
CA PHE A 537 34.25 -3.13 -21.19
C PHE A 537 33.38 -2.48 -22.24
N VAL A 538 33.39 -3.05 -23.45
CA VAL A 538 32.51 -2.63 -24.54
C VAL A 538 31.35 -3.60 -24.66
N LEU A 539 30.16 -3.11 -24.35
CA LEU A 539 28.92 -3.89 -24.36
C LEU A 539 28.14 -3.60 -25.66
N SER A 540 27.75 -4.63 -26.38
CA SER A 540 26.94 -4.52 -27.59
C SER A 540 26.08 -5.76 -27.78
N GLY A 541 24.78 -5.55 -28.07
CA GLY A 541 23.84 -6.68 -28.27
C GLY A 541 23.76 -7.64 -27.10
N GLY A 542 23.94 -7.15 -25.86
CA GLY A 542 23.91 -8.00 -24.65
C GLY A 542 25.20 -8.73 -24.31
N HIS A 543 26.25 -8.59 -25.11
CA HIS A 543 27.53 -9.29 -24.91
C HIS A 543 28.70 -8.32 -24.70
N ILE A 544 29.75 -8.76 -23.99
CA ILE A 544 31.05 -8.05 -23.96
C ILE A 544 31.82 -8.36 -25.25
N VAL A 545 31.95 -7.37 -26.11
CA VAL A 545 32.60 -7.55 -27.45
C VAL A 545 34.07 -7.12 -27.46
N GLN A 546 34.49 -6.21 -26.57
CA GLN A 546 35.88 -5.79 -26.43
C GLN A 546 36.19 -5.52 -24.97
N THR A 547 37.43 -5.81 -24.54
CA THR A 547 37.93 -5.53 -23.18
C THR A 547 39.37 -5.07 -23.27
N GLY A 548 39.75 -4.02 -22.53
CA GLY A 548 41.13 -3.55 -22.51
C GLY A 548 41.26 -2.11 -21.93
N LYS A 549 42.43 -1.51 -22.12
CA LYS A 549 42.68 -0.10 -21.78
C LYS A 549 42.40 0.80 -22.99
N HIS A 550 42.25 2.09 -22.73
CA HIS A 550 42.02 3.09 -23.79
C HIS A 550 43.05 3.01 -24.93
N GLU A 551 44.35 2.87 -24.58
CA GLU A 551 45.47 2.86 -25.54
C GLU A 551 45.46 1.65 -26.47
N ASP A 552 44.96 0.53 -25.96
CA ASP A 552 44.87 -0.72 -26.70
C ASP A 552 43.64 -0.74 -27.61
N LEU A 553 42.46 -0.37 -27.03
CA LEU A 553 41.20 -0.42 -27.73
C LEU A 553 41.08 0.63 -28.85
N ILE A 554 41.72 1.78 -28.72
CA ILE A 554 41.69 2.83 -29.77
C ILE A 554 42.45 2.43 -31.02
N ARG A 555 43.40 1.51 -30.90
CA ARG A 555 44.23 0.99 -32.05
C ARG A 555 43.55 -0.20 -32.75
N GLN A 556 42.55 -0.83 -32.07
CA GLN A 556 41.82 -1.96 -32.62
C GLN A 556 40.58 -1.48 -33.40
N PRO A 557 40.36 -1.94 -34.62
CA PRO A 557 39.12 -1.65 -35.31
C PRO A 557 37.93 -2.27 -34.52
N GLY A 558 36.89 -1.49 -34.27
CA GLY A 558 35.73 -1.97 -33.55
C GLY A 558 34.91 -0.86 -32.92
N ILE A 559 33.87 -1.27 -32.20
CA ILE A 559 32.86 -0.36 -31.62
C ILE A 559 33.49 0.74 -30.77
N TYR A 560 34.55 0.43 -30.02
CA TYR A 560 35.23 1.44 -29.19
C TYR A 560 35.89 2.54 -30.02
N ALA A 561 36.65 2.17 -31.05
CA ALA A 561 37.34 3.14 -31.92
C ALA A 561 36.32 4.02 -32.67
N ASP A 562 35.23 3.43 -33.15
CA ASP A 562 34.12 4.15 -33.80
C ASP A 562 33.46 5.14 -32.84
N PHE A 563 33.15 4.69 -31.62
CA PHE A 563 32.56 5.52 -30.55
C PHE A 563 33.45 6.74 -30.23
N ILE A 564 34.75 6.55 -30.13
CA ILE A 564 35.73 7.63 -29.90
C ILE A 564 35.86 8.53 -31.14
N GLY A 565 35.86 7.96 -32.34
CA GLY A 565 35.96 8.69 -33.61
C GLY A 565 34.77 9.62 -33.86
N ILE A 566 33.58 9.15 -33.67
CA ILE A 566 32.33 9.94 -33.79
C ILE A 566 32.35 11.11 -32.79
N ARG A 567 32.74 10.87 -31.56
CA ARG A 567 32.81 11.92 -30.52
C ARG A 567 33.91 12.94 -30.73
N LYS A 568 35.07 12.55 -31.22
CA LYS A 568 36.12 13.51 -31.63
C LYS A 568 35.62 14.44 -32.75
N LYS A 569 34.88 13.91 -33.74
CA LYS A 569 34.25 14.70 -34.80
C LYS A 569 33.18 15.66 -34.25
N ALA A 570 32.36 15.21 -33.29
CA ALA A 570 31.33 16.05 -32.67
C ALA A 570 31.89 17.20 -31.83
N ILE A 571 33.01 17.01 -31.12
CA ILE A 571 33.71 18.06 -30.37
C ILE A 571 34.42 19.06 -31.31
N GLY A 572 34.83 18.61 -32.49
CA GLY A 572 35.45 19.45 -33.53
C GLY A 572 34.47 20.28 -34.37
N TRP A 573 33.18 20.09 -34.21
CA TRP A 573 32.14 20.87 -34.89
C TRP A 573 32.03 22.26 -34.24
N LYS A 574 32.81 23.22 -34.72
CA LYS A 574 32.54 24.64 -34.51
C LYS A 574 31.50 25.05 -35.53
N LEU A 575 30.37 25.54 -35.05
CA LEU A 575 29.43 26.31 -35.87
C LEU A 575 30.20 27.41 -36.59
N LYS A 576 30.30 27.34 -37.92
CA LYS A 576 30.77 28.45 -38.76
C LYS A 576 29.69 29.50 -38.85
#